data_e96c045cab99bdb88c88af9b62c922d2
#
_entry.id   e96c045cab99bdb88c88af9b62c922d2
#
_cell.length_a   1.000
_cell.length_b   1.000
_cell.length_c   1.000
_cell.angle_alpha   90.00
_cell.angle_beta   90.00
_cell.angle_gamma   90.00
#
_symmetry.space_group_name_H-M   'P 1'
#
loop_
_entity.id
_entity.type
_entity.pdbx_description
1 polymer ?
#
loop_
_entity_poly.entity_id
_entity_poly.type
_entity_poly.pdbx_seq_one_letter_code
_entity_poly.pdbx_strand_id
1 'polypeptide(L)'
;TTKLLSTLKEDEYILDVVGPLGIPTPIEKFGRVVCIGGGVGTAEVYPIAKALKEAGNEVIGIVGARSKDLVILENEMSAACDKLYITTDDGSYGRKGFVSDQLLDLIKSGNKIDVVYAIGPIPMMKVCGSVTKPFGIKTYVSLNPIMVDGTGMCGGCRVTVGGKMKFACVDGPEFDAHQVDFDELIMRNRTYVDLEKTSLRKLEAHICNLSEKKLAGEVVK
;
A
#
# COMPACT_ATOMS: atom_id res chain seq x y z
N THR A 1 8.24 13.91 -4.63
CA THR A 1 7.80 14.21 -3.24
C THR A 1 8.48 13.28 -2.25
N THR A 2 8.26 11.95 -2.28
CA THR A 2 8.80 10.99 -1.30
C THR A 2 10.33 11.06 -1.18
N LYS A 3 11.07 11.09 -2.30
CA LYS A 3 12.53 11.28 -2.28
C LYS A 3 12.96 12.61 -1.64
N LEU A 4 12.19 13.68 -1.86
CA LEU A 4 12.50 14.97 -1.24
C LEU A 4 12.24 14.92 0.28
N LEU A 5 11.13 14.30 0.71
CA LEU A 5 10.86 14.08 2.13
C LEU A 5 11.96 13.26 2.82
N SER A 6 12.49 12.24 2.14
CA SER A 6 13.56 11.39 2.71
C SER A 6 14.91 12.10 2.86
N THR A 7 15.07 13.32 2.36
CA THR A 7 16.29 14.14 2.55
C THR A 7 16.23 15.02 3.79
N LEU A 8 15.06 15.15 4.43
CA LEU A 8 14.91 15.91 5.66
C LEU A 8 15.74 15.28 6.80
N LYS A 9 16.38 16.15 7.55
CA LYS A 9 17.19 15.79 8.73
C LYS A 9 16.44 16.12 10.00
N GLU A 10 16.99 15.66 11.12
CA GLU A 10 16.55 16.08 12.44
C GLU A 10 16.59 17.62 12.53
N ASP A 11 15.57 18.21 13.15
CA ASP A 11 15.36 19.66 13.28
C ASP A 11 14.95 20.41 11.99
N GLU A 12 14.73 19.71 10.88
CA GLU A 12 14.09 20.29 9.68
C GLU A 12 12.57 20.08 9.69
N TYR A 13 11.80 21.01 9.12
CA TYR A 13 10.35 21.04 9.25
C TYR A 13 9.64 20.87 7.93
N ILE A 14 8.48 20.21 7.98
CA ILE A 14 7.44 20.28 6.95
C ILE A 14 6.51 21.44 7.33
N LEU A 15 6.29 22.36 6.39
CA LEU A 15 5.51 23.57 6.66
C LEU A 15 4.07 23.27 7.10
N ASP A 16 3.41 22.39 6.35
CA ASP A 16 2.02 22.05 6.60
C ASP A 16 1.79 20.53 6.44
N VAL A 17 1.00 19.96 7.33
CA VAL A 17 0.47 18.60 7.24
C VAL A 17 -1.05 18.69 7.42
N VAL A 18 -1.79 18.28 6.39
CA VAL A 18 -3.25 18.27 6.39
C VAL A 18 -3.75 16.83 6.51
N GLY A 19 -4.65 16.59 7.45
CA GLY A 19 -5.24 15.27 7.67
C GLY A 19 -5.95 15.18 9.03
N PRO A 20 -6.61 14.06 9.33
CA PRO A 20 -6.83 12.93 8.43
C PRO A 20 -7.79 13.30 7.29
N LEU A 21 -7.56 12.72 6.10
CA LEU A 21 -8.40 12.89 4.91
C LEU A 21 -9.07 11.56 4.54
N GLY A 22 -10.17 11.65 3.76
CA GLY A 22 -10.91 10.47 3.31
C GLY A 22 -11.86 9.91 4.35
N ILE A 23 -12.20 8.63 4.18
CA ILE A 23 -13.10 7.88 5.06
C ILE A 23 -12.26 6.96 5.94
N PRO A 24 -12.52 6.90 7.26
CA PRO A 24 -11.77 6.02 8.15
C PRO A 24 -11.99 4.55 7.78
N THR A 25 -10.93 3.75 7.91
CA THR A 25 -11.00 2.30 7.72
C THR A 25 -12.02 1.68 8.68
N PRO A 26 -12.92 0.80 8.21
CA PRO A 26 -13.86 0.12 9.08
C PRO A 26 -13.11 -0.82 10.05
N ILE A 27 -13.15 -0.51 11.34
CA ILE A 27 -12.59 -1.35 12.41
C ILE A 27 -13.73 -1.86 13.25
N GLU A 28 -14.12 -3.10 12.99
CA GLU A 28 -15.24 -3.77 13.65
C GLU A 28 -14.84 -5.19 14.06
N LYS A 29 -15.64 -5.85 14.89
CA LYS A 29 -15.47 -7.26 15.20
C LYS A 29 -16.08 -8.12 14.10
N PHE A 30 -15.31 -8.38 13.06
CA PHE A 30 -15.72 -9.22 11.92
C PHE A 30 -15.64 -10.74 12.24
N GLY A 31 -14.65 -11.14 13.04
CA GLY A 31 -14.30 -12.52 13.31
C GLY A 31 -12.86 -12.84 12.90
N ARG A 32 -12.66 -13.60 11.83
CA ARG A 32 -11.33 -13.90 11.31
C ARG A 32 -11.01 -12.98 10.12
N VAL A 33 -9.97 -12.19 10.27
CA VAL A 33 -9.54 -11.19 9.28
C VAL A 33 -8.16 -11.53 8.73
N VAL A 34 -7.96 -11.38 7.42
CA VAL A 34 -6.65 -11.51 6.79
C VAL A 34 -6.15 -10.13 6.36
N CYS A 35 -5.01 -9.72 6.89
CA CYS A 35 -4.33 -8.46 6.58
C CYS A 35 -3.12 -8.72 5.68
N ILE A 36 -3.15 -8.23 4.45
CA ILE A 36 -2.14 -8.51 3.42
C ILE A 36 -1.40 -7.22 3.09
N GLY A 37 -0.09 -7.21 3.32
CA GLY A 37 0.81 -6.12 2.96
C GLY A 37 1.78 -6.52 1.85
N GLY A 38 1.82 -5.77 0.75
CA GLY A 38 2.79 -5.96 -0.34
C GLY A 38 3.84 -4.84 -0.39
N GLY A 39 5.11 -5.16 -0.14
CA GLY A 39 6.18 -4.17 -0.08
C GLY A 39 5.87 -3.07 0.94
N VAL A 40 5.89 -1.79 0.51
CA VAL A 40 5.58 -0.64 1.38
C VAL A 40 4.15 -0.66 1.93
N GLY A 41 3.21 -1.35 1.28
CA GLY A 41 1.84 -1.52 1.78
C GLY A 41 1.76 -2.25 3.12
N THR A 42 2.84 -2.94 3.54
CA THR A 42 2.95 -3.50 4.88
C THR A 42 2.88 -2.41 5.96
N ALA A 43 3.45 -1.23 5.69
CA ALA A 43 3.41 -0.10 6.63
C ALA A 43 1.99 0.50 6.77
N GLU A 44 1.18 0.39 5.72
CA GLU A 44 -0.22 0.86 5.74
C GLU A 44 -1.15 -0.18 6.40
N VAL A 45 -0.95 -1.48 6.15
CA VAL A 45 -1.79 -2.53 6.73
C VAL A 45 -1.48 -2.80 8.20
N TYR A 46 -0.28 -2.47 8.67
CA TYR A 46 0.12 -2.70 10.07
C TYR A 46 -0.80 -2.01 11.10
N PRO A 47 -1.08 -0.69 11.03
CA PRO A 47 -2.00 -0.06 11.98
C PRO A 47 -3.42 -0.62 11.90
N ILE A 48 -3.86 -1.04 10.71
CA ILE A 48 -5.17 -1.68 10.52
C ILE A 48 -5.20 -3.05 11.23
N ALA A 49 -4.17 -3.87 11.04
CA ALA A 49 -4.05 -5.18 11.69
C ALA A 49 -4.07 -5.04 13.22
N LYS A 50 -3.31 -4.07 13.76
CA LYS A 50 -3.27 -3.76 15.18
C LYS A 50 -4.66 -3.36 15.71
N ALA A 51 -5.32 -2.42 15.06
CA ALA A 51 -6.65 -1.95 15.46
C ALA A 51 -7.70 -3.08 15.38
N LEU A 52 -7.66 -3.91 14.34
CA LEU A 52 -8.55 -5.07 14.21
C LEU A 52 -8.32 -6.11 15.31
N LYS A 53 -7.06 -6.33 15.70
CA LYS A 53 -6.72 -7.19 16.85
C LYS A 53 -7.28 -6.64 18.15
N GLU A 54 -7.10 -5.35 18.40
CA GLU A 54 -7.63 -4.65 19.57
C GLU A 54 -9.17 -4.68 19.60
N ALA A 55 -9.84 -4.68 18.44
CA ALA A 55 -11.29 -4.86 18.31
C ALA A 55 -11.76 -6.33 18.55
N GLY A 56 -10.85 -7.24 18.87
CA GLY A 56 -11.17 -8.63 19.24
C GLY A 56 -11.36 -9.56 18.05
N ASN A 57 -10.73 -9.29 16.92
CA ASN A 57 -10.67 -10.20 15.78
C ASN A 57 -9.49 -11.19 15.91
N GLU A 58 -9.63 -12.34 15.27
CA GLU A 58 -8.49 -13.21 14.95
C GLU A 58 -7.84 -12.65 13.69
N VAL A 59 -6.62 -12.13 13.80
CA VAL A 59 -5.92 -11.47 12.69
C VAL A 59 -4.82 -12.36 12.15
N ILE A 60 -4.89 -12.65 10.85
CA ILE A 60 -3.85 -13.37 10.10
C ILE A 60 -3.14 -12.36 9.20
N GLY A 61 -1.83 -12.22 9.38
CA GLY A 61 -0.98 -11.38 8.53
C GLY A 61 -0.39 -12.17 7.36
N ILE A 62 -0.32 -11.54 6.19
CA ILE A 62 0.47 -12.02 5.05
C ILE A 62 1.32 -10.84 4.56
N VAL A 63 2.63 -10.97 4.65
CA VAL A 63 3.59 -9.96 4.15
C VAL A 63 4.27 -10.50 2.90
N GLY A 64 4.24 -9.72 1.83
CA GLY A 64 4.86 -10.05 0.56
C GLY A 64 5.95 -9.07 0.18
N ALA A 65 7.07 -9.59 -0.31
CA ALA A 65 8.17 -8.79 -0.86
C ALA A 65 8.79 -9.51 -2.07
N ARG A 66 9.59 -8.79 -2.88
CA ARG A 66 10.35 -9.42 -3.98
C ARG A 66 11.47 -10.32 -3.46
N SER A 67 12.12 -9.91 -2.37
CA SER A 67 13.26 -10.60 -1.74
C SER A 67 13.29 -10.32 -0.25
N LYS A 68 14.10 -11.08 0.50
CA LYS A 68 14.22 -11.00 1.96
C LYS A 68 14.58 -9.59 2.45
N ASP A 69 15.50 -8.92 1.80
CA ASP A 69 15.99 -7.58 2.16
C ASP A 69 14.93 -6.47 1.98
N LEU A 70 13.83 -6.77 1.28
CA LEU A 70 12.68 -5.88 1.10
C LEU A 70 11.51 -6.20 2.03
N VAL A 71 11.62 -7.21 2.89
CA VAL A 71 10.63 -7.47 3.95
C VAL A 71 10.78 -6.41 5.04
N ILE A 72 9.70 -5.69 5.31
CA ILE A 72 9.67 -4.63 6.34
C ILE A 72 8.65 -4.96 7.41
N LEU A 73 8.83 -4.42 8.61
CA LEU A 73 7.89 -4.48 9.75
C LEU A 73 7.49 -5.92 10.15
N GLU A 74 8.37 -6.90 9.97
CA GLU A 74 8.07 -8.30 10.31
C GLU A 74 7.74 -8.46 11.79
N ASN A 75 8.54 -7.87 12.68
CA ASN A 75 8.35 -7.95 14.13
C ASN A 75 7.05 -7.29 14.56
N GLU A 76 6.77 -6.11 14.01
CA GLU A 76 5.56 -5.34 14.31
C GLU A 76 4.30 -6.06 13.83
N MET A 77 4.34 -6.61 12.61
CA MET A 77 3.24 -7.41 12.06
C MET A 77 3.05 -8.71 12.85
N SER A 78 4.14 -9.36 13.27
CA SER A 78 4.07 -10.56 14.12
C SER A 78 3.42 -10.27 15.47
N ALA A 79 3.69 -9.11 16.05
CA ALA A 79 3.06 -8.69 17.31
C ALA A 79 1.57 -8.31 17.14
N ALA A 80 1.20 -7.76 15.98
CA ALA A 80 -0.17 -7.34 15.68
C ALA A 80 -1.09 -8.46 15.18
N CYS A 81 -0.55 -9.62 14.81
CA CYS A 81 -1.32 -10.73 14.26
C CYS A 81 -1.30 -11.97 15.18
N ASP A 82 -2.31 -12.83 15.08
CA ASP A 82 -2.29 -14.16 15.71
C ASP A 82 -1.38 -15.13 14.94
N LYS A 83 -1.27 -14.91 13.65
CA LYS A 83 -0.40 -15.69 12.75
C LYS A 83 0.12 -14.81 11.64
N LEU A 84 1.41 -14.92 11.34
CA LEU A 84 2.06 -14.19 10.25
C LEU A 84 2.62 -15.17 9.24
N TYR A 85 2.38 -14.89 7.96
CA TYR A 85 2.99 -15.58 6.83
C TYR A 85 3.83 -14.57 6.04
N ILE A 86 5.00 -15.01 5.59
CA ILE A 86 5.89 -14.22 4.74
C ILE A 86 6.06 -14.94 3.40
N THR A 87 5.94 -14.18 2.32
CA THR A 87 6.18 -14.67 0.96
C THR A 87 7.23 -13.79 0.28
N THR A 88 8.11 -14.42 -0.50
CA THR A 88 9.05 -13.69 -1.37
C THR A 88 8.98 -14.26 -2.79
N ASP A 89 9.00 -13.35 -3.78
CA ASP A 89 8.87 -13.76 -5.19
C ASP A 89 10.03 -14.68 -5.60
N ASP A 90 11.26 -14.38 -5.13
CA ASP A 90 12.47 -15.13 -5.41
C ASP A 90 12.67 -16.37 -4.53
N GLY A 91 11.92 -16.49 -3.43
CA GLY A 91 12.05 -17.59 -2.46
C GLY A 91 13.22 -17.44 -1.48
N SER A 92 13.80 -16.25 -1.37
CA SER A 92 14.93 -15.98 -0.47
C SER A 92 14.54 -15.97 1.00
N TYR A 93 13.22 -15.83 1.31
CA TYR A 93 12.70 -15.88 2.66
C TYR A 93 11.22 -16.29 2.71
N GLY A 94 10.85 -17.05 3.73
CA GLY A 94 9.48 -17.54 3.89
C GLY A 94 9.06 -18.48 2.76
N ARG A 95 7.81 -18.33 2.29
CA ARG A 95 7.29 -19.09 1.16
C ARG A 95 7.71 -18.43 -0.16
N LYS A 96 8.20 -19.19 -1.12
CA LYS A 96 8.37 -18.73 -2.49
C LYS A 96 7.01 -18.57 -3.18
N GLY A 97 6.75 -17.41 -3.77
CA GLY A 97 5.52 -17.08 -4.50
C GLY A 97 4.86 -15.80 -4.01
N PHE A 98 3.61 -15.61 -4.41
CA PHE A 98 2.87 -14.39 -4.16
C PHE A 98 1.96 -14.49 -2.92
N VAL A 99 1.61 -13.34 -2.36
CA VAL A 99 0.64 -13.25 -1.24
C VAL A 99 -0.73 -13.85 -1.61
N SER A 100 -1.11 -13.76 -2.90
CA SER A 100 -2.34 -14.35 -3.43
C SER A 100 -2.36 -15.88 -3.35
N ASP A 101 -1.20 -16.54 -3.50
CA ASP A 101 -1.09 -17.99 -3.38
C ASP A 101 -1.29 -18.41 -1.92
N GLN A 102 -0.69 -17.65 -0.99
CA GLN A 102 -0.87 -17.88 0.43
C GLN A 102 -2.32 -17.63 0.87
N LEU A 103 -2.95 -16.57 0.34
CA LEU A 103 -4.37 -16.27 0.58
C LEU A 103 -5.26 -17.41 0.10
N LEU A 104 -5.03 -17.90 -1.12
CA LEU A 104 -5.81 -19.02 -1.71
C LEU A 104 -5.69 -20.29 -0.87
N ASP A 105 -4.48 -20.61 -0.39
CA ASP A 105 -4.27 -21.78 0.46
C ASP A 105 -4.98 -21.63 1.81
N LEU A 106 -5.00 -20.43 2.40
CA LEU A 106 -5.77 -20.17 3.62
C LEU A 106 -7.26 -20.35 3.39
N ILE A 107 -7.79 -19.88 2.28
CA ILE A 107 -9.22 -20.08 1.93
C ILE A 107 -9.52 -21.58 1.75
N LYS A 108 -8.66 -22.30 1.01
CA LYS A 108 -8.84 -23.73 0.72
C LYS A 108 -8.65 -24.63 1.95
N SER A 109 -7.94 -24.17 2.97
CA SER A 109 -7.74 -24.94 4.22
C SER A 109 -9.02 -25.13 5.04
N GLY A 110 -10.16 -24.60 4.57
CA GLY A 110 -11.46 -24.74 5.22
C GLY A 110 -11.70 -23.79 6.39
N ASN A 111 -10.74 -22.94 6.70
CA ASN A 111 -10.93 -21.91 7.71
C ASN A 111 -11.81 -20.78 7.14
N LYS A 112 -12.90 -20.48 7.84
CA LYS A 112 -13.75 -19.35 7.48
C LYS A 112 -12.94 -18.05 7.60
N ILE A 113 -12.91 -17.25 6.54
CA ILE A 113 -12.38 -15.89 6.53
C ILE A 113 -13.56 -14.95 6.33
N ASP A 114 -13.70 -13.96 7.21
CA ASP A 114 -14.83 -13.04 7.19
C ASP A 114 -14.52 -11.80 6.36
N VAL A 115 -13.28 -11.28 6.45
CA VAL A 115 -12.85 -10.07 5.73
C VAL A 115 -11.36 -10.18 5.36
N VAL A 116 -11.00 -9.59 4.22
CA VAL A 116 -9.61 -9.43 3.77
C VAL A 116 -9.32 -7.94 3.57
N TYR A 117 -8.20 -7.47 4.09
CA TYR A 117 -7.59 -6.19 3.75
C TYR A 117 -6.33 -6.46 2.94
N ALA A 118 -6.26 -5.95 1.71
CA ALA A 118 -5.10 -6.14 0.84
C ALA A 118 -4.56 -4.79 0.37
N ILE A 119 -3.35 -4.45 0.80
CA ILE A 119 -2.73 -3.15 0.58
C ILE A 119 -1.34 -3.34 -0.04
N GLY A 120 -1.10 -2.72 -1.17
CA GLY A 120 0.16 -2.82 -1.89
C GLY A 120 0.06 -2.46 -3.36
N PRO A 121 0.90 -3.02 -4.23
CA PRO A 121 0.85 -2.77 -5.66
C PRO A 121 -0.52 -3.09 -6.28
N ILE A 122 -1.00 -2.25 -7.19
CA ILE A 122 -2.32 -2.42 -7.83
C ILE A 122 -2.52 -3.83 -8.43
N PRO A 123 -1.53 -4.43 -9.13
CA PRO A 123 -1.69 -5.80 -9.62
C PRO A 123 -1.91 -6.83 -8.51
N MET A 124 -1.23 -6.66 -7.36
CA MET A 124 -1.43 -7.52 -6.20
C MET A 124 -2.86 -7.41 -5.65
N MET A 125 -3.34 -6.20 -5.45
CA MET A 125 -4.70 -5.94 -4.98
C MET A 125 -5.75 -6.51 -5.93
N LYS A 126 -5.58 -6.34 -7.25
CA LYS A 126 -6.43 -6.93 -8.28
C LYS A 126 -6.50 -8.46 -8.15
N VAL A 127 -5.35 -9.12 -8.00
CA VAL A 127 -5.30 -10.58 -7.88
C VAL A 127 -5.93 -11.05 -6.57
N CYS A 128 -5.65 -10.39 -5.44
CA CYS A 128 -6.30 -10.71 -4.15
C CYS A 128 -7.83 -10.61 -4.25
N GLY A 129 -8.36 -9.54 -4.88
CA GLY A 129 -9.79 -9.39 -5.12
C GLY A 129 -10.35 -10.50 -6.01
N SER A 130 -9.61 -10.90 -7.05
CA SER A 130 -10.02 -12.01 -7.93
C SER A 130 -10.04 -13.36 -7.21
N VAL A 131 -9.11 -13.59 -6.29
CA VAL A 131 -9.04 -14.81 -5.47
C VAL A 131 -10.21 -14.91 -4.49
N THR A 132 -10.61 -13.80 -3.87
CA THR A 132 -11.66 -13.80 -2.83
C THR A 132 -13.07 -13.77 -3.44
N LYS A 133 -13.24 -13.22 -4.64
CA LYS A 133 -14.55 -13.03 -5.28
C LYS A 133 -15.38 -14.31 -5.43
N PRO A 134 -14.83 -15.48 -5.88
CA PRO A 134 -15.60 -16.71 -5.99
C PRO A 134 -16.12 -17.25 -4.67
N PHE A 135 -15.50 -16.86 -3.56
CA PHE A 135 -15.88 -17.29 -2.21
C PHE A 135 -16.78 -16.27 -1.49
N GLY A 136 -17.10 -15.15 -2.13
CA GLY A 136 -17.91 -14.09 -1.53
C GLY A 136 -17.26 -13.41 -0.31
N ILE A 137 -15.95 -13.51 -0.15
CA ILE A 137 -15.22 -12.95 0.99
C ILE A 137 -15.04 -11.45 0.76
N LYS A 138 -15.61 -10.63 1.64
CA LYS A 138 -15.49 -9.18 1.57
C LYS A 138 -14.01 -8.77 1.58
N THR A 139 -13.60 -7.98 0.61
CA THR A 139 -12.20 -7.63 0.42
C THR A 139 -12.03 -6.13 0.25
N TYR A 140 -11.35 -5.50 1.20
CA TYR A 140 -10.97 -4.10 1.12
C TYR A 140 -9.58 -3.96 0.51
N VAL A 141 -9.42 -2.97 -0.36
CA VAL A 141 -8.14 -2.56 -0.94
C VAL A 141 -7.96 -1.08 -0.76
N SER A 142 -6.77 -0.65 -0.31
CA SER A 142 -6.42 0.75 -0.20
C SER A 142 -5.81 1.21 -1.53
N LEU A 143 -6.56 2.03 -2.27
CA LEU A 143 -6.17 2.43 -3.62
C LEU A 143 -5.16 3.58 -3.58
N ASN A 144 -4.16 3.50 -4.44
CA ASN A 144 -3.07 4.45 -4.58
C ASN A 144 -3.05 5.15 -5.96
N PRO A 145 -4.12 5.85 -6.37
CA PRO A 145 -4.12 6.66 -7.57
C PRO A 145 -3.16 7.85 -7.43
N ILE A 146 -2.90 8.53 -8.56
CA ILE A 146 -2.16 9.80 -8.55
C ILE A 146 -2.90 10.78 -7.64
N MET A 147 -2.20 11.31 -6.64
CA MET A 147 -2.72 12.25 -5.66
C MET A 147 -2.06 13.62 -5.84
N VAL A 148 -2.85 14.70 -5.91
CA VAL A 148 -2.34 16.06 -6.08
C VAL A 148 -2.70 16.93 -4.89
N ASP A 149 -3.99 17.20 -4.63
CA ASP A 149 -4.40 18.05 -3.50
C ASP A 149 -4.93 17.27 -2.28
N GLY A 150 -5.50 16.12 -2.49
CA GLY A 150 -6.05 15.29 -1.39
C GLY A 150 -7.43 15.73 -0.87
N THR A 151 -8.05 16.78 -1.41
CA THR A 151 -9.30 17.38 -0.89
C THR A 151 -10.53 17.16 -1.77
N GLY A 152 -10.37 16.42 -2.89
CA GLY A 152 -11.45 16.16 -3.85
C GLY A 152 -11.65 17.24 -4.91
N MET A 153 -10.88 18.32 -4.91
CA MET A 153 -11.07 19.46 -5.82
C MET A 153 -10.46 19.21 -7.19
N CYS A 154 -9.24 18.65 -7.27
CA CYS A 154 -8.51 18.53 -8.54
C CYS A 154 -8.96 17.35 -9.41
N GLY A 155 -9.64 16.36 -8.85
CA GLY A 155 -10.07 15.14 -9.55
C GLY A 155 -8.94 14.23 -10.04
N GLY A 156 -7.71 14.43 -9.59
CA GLY A 156 -6.54 13.64 -9.98
C GLY A 156 -6.66 12.18 -9.55
N CYS A 157 -7.21 11.93 -8.37
CA CYS A 157 -7.36 10.62 -7.75
C CYS A 157 -8.66 9.87 -8.14
N ARG A 158 -9.22 10.17 -9.31
CA ARG A 158 -10.44 9.46 -9.79
C ARG A 158 -10.19 7.98 -9.94
N VAL A 159 -11.15 7.20 -9.46
CA VAL A 159 -11.22 5.73 -9.60
C VAL A 159 -12.66 5.34 -9.94
N THR A 160 -12.87 4.28 -10.69
CA THR A 160 -14.19 3.74 -10.95
C THR A 160 -14.47 2.56 -10.03
N VAL A 161 -15.52 2.67 -9.21
CA VAL A 161 -15.95 1.64 -8.25
C VAL A 161 -17.45 1.39 -8.41
N GLY A 162 -17.84 0.15 -8.70
CA GLY A 162 -19.23 -0.22 -8.97
C GLY A 162 -19.84 0.55 -10.15
N GLY A 163 -19.04 0.85 -11.17
CA GLY A 163 -19.45 1.63 -12.34
C GLY A 163 -19.64 3.12 -12.07
N LYS A 164 -19.29 3.62 -10.87
CA LYS A 164 -19.40 5.03 -10.51
C LYS A 164 -18.02 5.64 -10.27
N MET A 165 -17.84 6.88 -10.74
CA MET A 165 -16.63 7.64 -10.45
C MET A 165 -16.60 8.02 -8.96
N LYS A 166 -15.44 7.79 -8.34
CA LYS A 166 -15.13 8.12 -6.95
C LYS A 166 -13.81 8.88 -6.88
N PHE A 167 -13.59 9.63 -5.80
CA PHE A 167 -12.31 10.28 -5.52
C PHE A 167 -11.66 9.58 -4.32
N ALA A 168 -10.53 8.90 -4.53
CA ALA A 168 -9.90 8.11 -3.48
C ALA A 168 -9.49 8.95 -2.25
N CYS A 169 -9.20 10.23 -2.42
CA CYS A 169 -8.88 11.14 -1.31
C CYS A 169 -10.07 11.55 -0.45
N VAL A 170 -11.31 11.35 -0.91
CA VAL A 170 -12.55 11.76 -0.20
C VAL A 170 -13.44 10.54 0.08
N ASP A 171 -13.64 9.68 -0.93
CA ASP A 171 -14.51 8.49 -0.85
C ASP A 171 -13.78 7.23 -0.37
N GLY A 172 -12.44 7.27 -0.27
CA GLY A 172 -11.58 6.17 0.12
C GLY A 172 -10.66 6.58 1.28
N PRO A 173 -9.49 5.97 1.40
CA PRO A 173 -8.77 5.18 0.36
C PRO A 173 -9.22 3.73 0.17
N GLU A 174 -9.96 3.15 1.14
CA GLU A 174 -10.39 1.76 1.07
C GLU A 174 -11.68 1.62 0.26
N PHE A 175 -11.65 0.64 -0.65
CA PHE A 175 -12.80 0.27 -1.49
C PHE A 175 -12.98 -1.24 -1.52
N ASP A 176 -14.19 -1.69 -1.88
CA ASP A 176 -14.49 -3.09 -2.18
C ASP A 176 -13.74 -3.51 -3.45
N ALA A 177 -12.76 -4.40 -3.29
CA ALA A 177 -11.95 -4.92 -4.40
C ALA A 177 -12.76 -5.53 -5.54
N HIS A 178 -13.94 -6.07 -5.24
CA HIS A 178 -14.80 -6.71 -6.22
C HIS A 178 -15.53 -5.73 -7.14
N GLN A 179 -15.51 -4.44 -6.79
CA GLN A 179 -16.19 -3.37 -7.52
C GLN A 179 -15.21 -2.40 -8.20
N VAL A 180 -13.90 -2.46 -7.89
CA VAL A 180 -12.88 -1.58 -8.45
C VAL A 180 -12.57 -1.93 -9.90
N ASP A 181 -12.56 -0.93 -10.79
CA ASP A 181 -11.96 -1.04 -12.11
C ASP A 181 -10.44 -0.87 -12.04
N PHE A 182 -9.75 -1.97 -11.78
CA PHE A 182 -8.29 -1.98 -11.67
C PHE A 182 -7.59 -1.71 -13.01
N ASP A 183 -8.21 -2.03 -14.15
CA ASP A 183 -7.59 -1.81 -15.46
C ASP A 183 -7.55 -0.33 -15.79
N GLU A 184 -8.64 0.39 -15.52
CA GLU A 184 -8.66 1.86 -15.60
C GLU A 184 -7.60 2.47 -14.65
N LEU A 185 -7.55 2.03 -13.41
CA LEU A 185 -6.60 2.55 -12.42
C LEU A 185 -5.14 2.34 -12.86
N ILE A 186 -4.79 1.15 -13.36
CA ILE A 186 -3.45 0.85 -13.90
C ILE A 186 -3.12 1.77 -15.07
N MET A 187 -4.05 1.96 -16.00
CA MET A 187 -3.87 2.83 -17.16
C MET A 187 -3.64 4.28 -16.72
N ARG A 188 -4.44 4.79 -15.79
CA ARG A 188 -4.32 6.16 -15.26
C ARG A 188 -2.99 6.39 -14.55
N ASN A 189 -2.53 5.44 -13.73
CA ASN A 189 -1.26 5.58 -13.01
C ASN A 189 -0.03 5.56 -13.95
N ARG A 190 -0.18 5.13 -15.19
CA ARG A 190 0.90 5.20 -16.21
C ARG A 190 1.06 6.56 -16.87
N THR A 191 0.09 7.46 -16.70
CA THR A 191 0.04 8.76 -17.42
C THR A 191 1.31 9.61 -17.25
N TYR A 192 1.93 9.60 -16.08
CA TYR A 192 3.07 10.45 -15.76
C TYR A 192 4.41 9.71 -15.61
N VAL A 193 4.47 8.42 -15.89
CA VAL A 193 5.68 7.58 -15.66
C VAL A 193 6.92 8.16 -16.34
N ASP A 194 6.82 8.67 -17.57
CA ASP A 194 7.98 9.22 -18.27
C ASP A 194 8.38 10.59 -17.73
N LEU A 195 7.41 11.41 -17.30
CA LEU A 195 7.67 12.67 -16.61
C LEU A 195 8.30 12.46 -15.25
N GLU A 196 7.84 11.44 -14.51
CA GLU A 196 8.42 11.03 -13.21
C GLU A 196 9.87 10.59 -13.37
N LYS A 197 10.18 9.75 -14.36
CA LYS A 197 11.55 9.33 -14.69
C LYS A 197 12.44 10.53 -15.03
N THR A 198 11.91 11.46 -15.81
CA THR A 198 12.64 12.68 -16.20
C THR A 198 12.90 13.56 -14.98
N SER A 199 11.90 13.76 -14.12
CA SER A 199 12.02 14.51 -12.87
C SER A 199 13.06 13.88 -11.93
N LEU A 200 13.03 12.56 -11.82
CA LEU A 200 13.97 11.80 -10.99
C LEU A 200 15.42 12.00 -11.47
N ARG A 201 15.67 11.84 -12.78
CA ARG A 201 17.00 12.07 -13.37
C ARG A 201 17.52 13.50 -13.12
N LYS A 202 16.63 14.51 -13.25
CA LYS A 202 16.99 15.92 -12.97
C LYS A 202 17.36 16.10 -11.49
N LEU A 203 16.63 15.51 -10.57
CA LEU A 203 16.94 15.57 -9.14
C LEU A 203 18.28 14.90 -8.81
N GLU A 204 18.53 13.72 -9.36
CA GLU A 204 19.80 12.98 -9.18
C GLU A 204 20.99 13.75 -9.72
N ALA A 205 20.88 14.34 -10.92
CA ALA A 205 21.91 15.20 -11.49
C ALA A 205 22.15 16.45 -10.65
N HIS A 206 21.11 17.07 -10.10
CA HIS A 206 21.24 18.24 -9.23
C HIS A 206 21.98 17.88 -7.93
N ILE A 207 21.63 16.75 -7.29
CA ILE A 207 22.31 16.27 -6.08
C ILE A 207 23.79 15.96 -6.36
N CYS A 208 24.10 15.36 -7.50
CA CYS A 208 25.47 15.06 -7.92
C CYS A 208 26.27 16.36 -8.07
N ASN A 209 25.74 17.34 -8.81
CA ASN A 209 26.40 18.65 -9.00
C ASN A 209 26.62 19.41 -7.68
N LEU A 210 25.67 19.34 -6.74
CA LEU A 210 25.84 19.95 -5.40
C LEU A 210 26.92 19.26 -4.59
N SER A 211 27.03 17.94 -4.69
CA SER A 211 28.09 17.17 -3.99
C SER A 211 29.46 17.49 -4.54
N GLU A 212 29.61 17.61 -5.86
CA GLU A 212 30.86 17.99 -6.52
C GLU A 212 31.29 19.42 -6.15
N LYS A 213 30.36 20.39 -6.12
CA LYS A 213 30.64 21.75 -5.69
C LYS A 213 31.08 21.84 -4.23
N LYS A 214 30.44 21.07 -3.34
CA LYS A 214 30.88 20.99 -1.93
C LYS A 214 32.28 20.40 -1.78
N LEU A 215 32.65 19.41 -2.56
CA LEU A 215 33.98 18.82 -2.58
C LEU A 215 35.03 19.80 -3.14
N ALA A 216 34.65 20.66 -4.09
CA ALA A 216 35.49 21.72 -4.65
C ALA A 216 35.62 22.95 -3.74
N GLY A 217 34.94 22.99 -2.59
CA GLY A 217 34.97 24.13 -1.66
C GLY A 217 34.17 25.35 -2.09
N GLU A 218 33.31 25.22 -3.09
CA GLU A 218 32.44 26.32 -3.53
C GLU A 218 31.26 26.52 -2.56
N VAL A 219 30.98 27.78 -2.22
CA VAL A 219 29.83 28.14 -1.38
C VAL A 219 28.55 27.92 -2.20
N VAL A 220 27.81 26.88 -1.87
CA VAL A 220 26.47 26.63 -2.44
C VAL A 220 25.49 27.55 -1.71
N LYS A 221 25.04 28.61 -2.38
CA LYS A 221 23.97 29.49 -1.92
C LYS A 221 22.60 28.88 -2.16
#